data_b7432854b73de61b93d794834248d4f3
#
_entry.id   b7432854b73de61b93d794834248d4f3
#
_cell.length_a   1.000
_cell.length_b   1.000
_cell.length_c   1.000
_cell.angle_alpha   90.00
_cell.angle_beta   90.00
_cell.angle_gamma   90.00
#
_symmetry.space_group_name_H-M   'P 1'
#
loop_
_entity.id
_entity.type
_entity.pdbx_description
1 polymer ?
#
loop_
_entity_poly.entity_id
_entity_poly.type
_entity_poly.pdbx_seq_one_letter_code
_entity_poly.pdbx_strand_id
1 'polypeptide(L)'
;LKRSVLRGSNPIFVMALPEFRFPDVRSVVLKLFDRARIFLRRAGTIIFAVAVVVWALAYFPRSVSIEDGRLVARSEAALSLSGTALQVELDRVDNEAAAEHLAQSWLGRAGRTVEPVFTPLGWDWRVSAAVIAGFPAREVVVGVLGTIYAVGGQAGEASLAERLQSVTWPDGRPVYSLPMV
;
A
#
# COMPACT_ATOMS: atom_id res chain seq x y z
N LEU A 1 51.93 2.29 -38.84
CA LEU A 1 51.19 1.42 -39.78
C LEU A 1 50.40 2.24 -40.82
N LYS A 2 49.66 3.29 -40.43
CA LYS A 2 48.84 4.11 -41.35
C LYS A 2 49.68 4.93 -42.36
N ARG A 3 50.94 5.27 -42.04
CA ARG A 3 51.85 6.06 -42.90
C ARG A 3 52.64 5.23 -43.92
N SER A 4 52.80 3.93 -43.73
CA SER A 4 53.66 3.10 -44.61
C SER A 4 52.89 2.01 -45.37
N VAL A 5 51.80 1.46 -44.82
CA VAL A 5 51.10 0.33 -45.43
C VAL A 5 49.70 0.72 -46.02
N LEU A 6 49.06 1.70 -45.41
CA LEU A 6 47.71 2.16 -45.86
C LEU A 6 47.81 3.61 -46.38
N ARG A 7 48.36 3.81 -47.59
CA ARG A 7 48.34 5.10 -48.29
C ARG A 7 46.98 5.23 -49.00
N GLY A 8 46.01 5.84 -48.34
CA GLY A 8 44.75 6.23 -48.92
C GLY A 8 44.41 7.66 -48.51
N SER A 9 43.71 8.42 -49.38
CA SER A 9 43.16 9.71 -49.03
C SER A 9 42.23 9.56 -47.82
N ASN A 10 42.38 10.42 -46.82
CA ASN A 10 41.45 10.42 -45.70
C ASN A 10 40.04 10.73 -46.25
N PRO A 11 39.04 9.85 -46.05
CA PRO A 11 37.70 10.19 -46.44
C PRO A 11 37.26 11.42 -45.64
N ILE A 12 36.73 12.40 -46.34
CA ILE A 12 36.13 13.57 -45.70
C ILE A 12 34.92 13.08 -44.91
N PHE A 13 35.04 13.12 -43.59
CA PHE A 13 33.90 12.80 -42.73
C PHE A 13 32.95 13.99 -42.71
N VAL A 14 31.90 13.91 -43.53
CA VAL A 14 30.78 14.87 -43.54
C VAL A 14 29.72 14.37 -42.60
N MET A 15 29.56 15.00 -41.49
CA MET A 15 28.46 14.74 -40.56
C MET A 15 27.26 15.54 -41.04
N ALA A 16 26.35 14.93 -41.80
CA ALA A 16 25.08 15.55 -42.13
C ALA A 16 24.18 15.58 -40.88
N LEU A 17 23.77 16.78 -40.50
CA LEU A 17 22.77 16.94 -39.45
C LEU A 17 21.45 16.34 -39.95
N PRO A 18 20.77 15.49 -39.21
CA PRO A 18 19.49 14.93 -39.62
C PRO A 18 18.46 16.04 -39.73
N GLU A 19 17.71 16.01 -40.82
CA GLU A 19 16.60 16.96 -41.05
C GLU A 19 15.54 16.81 -39.98
N PHE A 20 14.99 17.92 -39.51
CA PHE A 20 13.84 17.93 -38.60
C PHE A 20 12.61 17.35 -39.35
N ARG A 21 12.24 16.14 -38.99
CA ARG A 21 11.00 15.47 -39.44
C ARG A 21 9.97 15.47 -38.34
N PHE A 22 8.74 15.77 -38.67
CA PHE A 22 7.62 15.56 -37.76
C PHE A 22 7.54 14.08 -37.39
N PRO A 23 7.41 13.75 -36.08
CA PRO A 23 7.32 12.38 -35.66
C PRO A 23 6.08 11.71 -36.25
N ASP A 24 6.27 10.53 -36.82
CA ASP A 24 5.16 9.70 -37.27
C ASP A 24 4.38 9.19 -36.06
N VAL A 25 3.14 9.64 -35.92
CA VAL A 25 2.25 9.34 -34.78
C VAL A 25 2.10 7.83 -34.58
N ARG A 26 2.02 7.06 -35.68
CA ARG A 26 1.90 5.61 -35.63
C ARG A 26 3.12 4.98 -34.98
N SER A 27 4.30 5.38 -35.40
CA SER A 27 5.57 4.88 -34.82
C SER A 27 5.73 5.26 -33.34
N VAL A 28 5.28 6.46 -32.96
CA VAL A 28 5.29 6.91 -31.56
C VAL A 28 4.35 6.06 -30.72
N VAL A 29 3.10 5.85 -31.18
CA VAL A 29 2.12 5.02 -30.46
C VAL A 29 2.58 3.57 -30.32
N LEU A 30 3.12 2.97 -31.36
CA LEU A 30 3.64 1.60 -31.31
C LEU A 30 4.80 1.48 -30.30
N LYS A 31 5.76 2.41 -30.33
CA LYS A 31 6.88 2.45 -29.39
C LYS A 31 6.39 2.67 -27.95
N LEU A 32 5.42 3.53 -27.74
CA LEU A 32 4.80 3.77 -26.44
C LEU A 32 4.13 2.49 -25.91
N PHE A 33 3.38 1.81 -26.77
CA PHE A 33 2.70 0.56 -26.42
C PHE A 33 3.70 -0.57 -26.06
N ASP A 34 4.76 -0.72 -26.83
CA ASP A 34 5.81 -1.69 -26.56
C ASP A 34 6.51 -1.40 -25.20
N ARG A 35 6.83 -0.14 -24.94
CA ARG A 35 7.42 0.28 -23.66
C ARG A 35 6.47 0.06 -22.49
N ALA A 36 5.20 0.44 -22.65
CA ALA A 36 4.16 0.21 -21.66
C ALA A 36 3.99 -1.28 -21.35
N ARG A 37 3.95 -2.12 -22.38
CA ARG A 37 3.84 -3.57 -22.22
C ARG A 37 5.02 -4.18 -21.46
N ILE A 38 6.25 -3.77 -21.79
CA ILE A 38 7.45 -4.25 -21.10
C ILE A 38 7.45 -3.79 -19.63
N PHE A 39 7.07 -2.55 -19.39
CA PHE A 39 6.92 -1.99 -18.04
C PHE A 39 5.87 -2.75 -17.22
N LEU A 40 4.65 -2.89 -17.76
CA LEU A 40 3.58 -3.63 -17.09
C LEU A 40 3.96 -5.08 -16.80
N ARG A 41 4.63 -5.75 -17.73
CA ARG A 41 5.05 -7.14 -17.51
C ARG A 41 6.10 -7.26 -16.42
N ARG A 42 7.07 -6.34 -16.33
CA ARG A 42 8.13 -6.40 -15.31
C ARG A 42 7.67 -5.86 -13.97
N ALA A 43 7.19 -4.62 -13.94
CA ALA A 43 6.75 -3.97 -12.71
C ALA A 43 5.49 -4.62 -12.16
N GLY A 44 4.49 -4.91 -13.02
CA GLY A 44 3.23 -5.51 -12.62
C GLY A 44 3.40 -6.90 -11.98
N THR A 45 4.31 -7.73 -12.50
CA THR A 45 4.57 -9.06 -11.91
C THR A 45 5.15 -8.94 -10.50
N ILE A 46 6.09 -8.02 -10.27
CA ILE A 46 6.72 -7.81 -8.96
C ILE A 46 5.69 -7.26 -7.99
N ILE A 47 4.95 -6.22 -8.39
CA ILE A 47 3.91 -5.60 -7.56
C ILE A 47 2.83 -6.62 -7.20
N PHE A 48 2.38 -7.42 -8.16
CA PHE A 48 1.40 -8.48 -7.92
C PHE A 48 1.92 -9.54 -6.93
N ALA A 49 3.15 -10.02 -7.13
CA ALA A 49 3.76 -10.99 -6.22
C ALA A 49 3.87 -10.46 -4.79
N VAL A 50 4.34 -9.22 -4.63
CA VAL A 50 4.43 -8.58 -3.31
C VAL A 50 3.04 -8.35 -2.71
N ALA A 51 2.05 -7.92 -3.50
CA ALA A 51 0.68 -7.75 -3.03
C ALA A 51 0.06 -9.07 -2.53
N VAL A 52 0.31 -10.18 -3.22
CA VAL A 52 -0.13 -11.52 -2.77
C VAL A 52 0.54 -11.92 -1.46
N VAL A 53 1.84 -11.67 -1.31
CA VAL A 53 2.57 -11.93 -0.07
C VAL A 53 2.01 -11.08 1.08
N VAL A 54 1.84 -9.78 0.88
CA VAL A 54 1.27 -8.86 1.89
C VAL A 54 -0.15 -9.27 2.25
N TRP A 55 -0.98 -9.63 1.26
CA TRP A 55 -2.31 -10.14 1.51
C TRP A 55 -2.27 -11.42 2.38
N ALA A 56 -1.40 -12.37 2.05
CA ALA A 56 -1.27 -13.59 2.84
C ALA A 56 -0.80 -13.31 4.27
N LEU A 57 0.14 -12.38 4.46
CA LEU A 57 0.60 -11.97 5.79
C LEU A 57 -0.52 -11.29 6.60
N ALA A 58 -1.36 -10.49 5.95
CA ALA A 58 -2.49 -9.82 6.59
C ALA A 58 -3.65 -10.78 6.91
N TYR A 59 -3.85 -11.81 6.06
CA TYR A 59 -4.95 -12.75 6.19
C TYR A 59 -4.69 -13.85 7.22
N PHE A 60 -3.45 -14.36 7.30
CA PHE A 60 -3.12 -15.49 8.18
C PHE A 60 -2.36 -15.06 9.45
N PRO A 61 -2.53 -15.77 10.57
CA PRO A 61 -3.52 -16.81 10.84
C PRO A 61 -4.89 -16.22 11.09
N ARG A 62 -5.94 -16.95 10.71
CA ARG A 62 -7.30 -16.55 10.98
C ARG A 62 -7.82 -17.20 12.24
N SER A 63 -8.25 -16.41 13.21
CA SER A 63 -8.74 -16.92 14.50
C SER A 63 -10.25 -17.23 14.40
N VAL A 64 -10.59 -18.48 14.69
CA VAL A 64 -12.01 -18.93 14.71
C VAL A 64 -12.78 -18.20 15.81
N SER A 65 -12.14 -17.94 16.96
CA SER A 65 -12.80 -17.25 18.08
C SER A 65 -13.26 -15.83 17.76
N ILE A 66 -12.50 -15.10 16.93
CA ILE A 66 -12.89 -13.75 16.46
C ILE A 66 -14.10 -13.87 15.53
N GLU A 67 -14.09 -14.85 14.63
CA GLU A 67 -15.20 -15.06 13.70
C GLU A 67 -16.50 -15.45 14.42
N ASP A 68 -16.39 -16.34 15.41
CA ASP A 68 -17.53 -16.73 16.25
C ASP A 68 -18.09 -15.52 17.03
N GLY A 69 -17.20 -14.72 17.64
CA GLY A 69 -17.58 -13.48 18.32
C GLY A 69 -18.29 -12.48 17.39
N ARG A 70 -17.79 -12.33 16.18
CA ARG A 70 -18.38 -11.50 15.12
C ARG A 70 -19.81 -11.97 14.77
N LEU A 71 -20.00 -13.28 14.58
CA LEU A 71 -21.30 -13.86 14.25
C LEU A 71 -22.32 -13.66 15.38
N VAL A 72 -21.91 -13.84 16.64
CA VAL A 72 -22.75 -13.59 17.81
C VAL A 72 -23.16 -12.11 17.86
N ALA A 73 -22.20 -11.18 17.78
CA ALA A 73 -22.49 -9.74 17.81
C ALA A 73 -23.40 -9.30 16.67
N ARG A 74 -23.23 -9.83 15.46
CA ARG A 74 -24.12 -9.56 14.33
C ARG A 74 -25.55 -10.07 14.56
N SER A 75 -25.69 -11.26 15.17
CA SER A 75 -27.00 -11.80 15.49
C SER A 75 -27.73 -10.98 16.57
N GLU A 76 -27.01 -10.51 17.58
CA GLU A 76 -27.56 -9.63 18.62
C GLU A 76 -28.00 -8.28 18.05
N ALA A 77 -27.19 -7.68 17.18
CA ALA A 77 -27.49 -6.45 16.48
C ALA A 77 -28.78 -6.61 15.63
N ALA A 78 -28.92 -7.72 14.91
CA ALA A 78 -30.05 -8.01 14.07
C ALA A 78 -31.39 -8.22 14.88
N LEU A 79 -31.25 -8.66 16.13
CA LEU A 79 -32.41 -8.82 17.01
C LEU A 79 -32.84 -7.49 17.67
N SER A 80 -31.94 -6.58 17.89
CA SER A 80 -32.16 -5.34 18.66
C SER A 80 -32.38 -4.10 17.81
N LEU A 81 -31.84 -4.08 16.57
CA LEU A 81 -31.81 -2.91 15.71
C LEU A 81 -32.46 -3.19 14.35
N SER A 82 -32.88 -2.11 13.66
CA SER A 82 -33.45 -2.19 12.31
C SER A 82 -33.07 -0.94 11.48
N GLY A 83 -33.19 -1.05 10.17
CA GLY A 83 -32.91 0.06 9.25
C GLY A 83 -31.45 0.52 9.25
N THR A 84 -31.23 1.82 9.20
CA THR A 84 -29.90 2.44 9.14
C THR A 84 -29.07 2.20 10.40
N ALA A 85 -29.70 2.13 11.59
CA ALA A 85 -29.03 1.84 12.85
C ALA A 85 -28.39 0.43 12.83
N LEU A 86 -29.12 -0.54 12.28
CA LEU A 86 -28.58 -1.90 12.10
C LEU A 86 -27.36 -1.90 11.16
N GLN A 87 -27.41 -1.17 10.04
CA GLN A 87 -26.28 -1.12 9.11
C GLN A 87 -25.02 -0.54 9.77
N VAL A 88 -25.16 0.58 10.49
CA VAL A 88 -24.04 1.21 11.22
C VAL A 88 -23.45 0.26 12.25
N GLU A 89 -24.27 -0.49 12.97
CA GLU A 89 -23.80 -1.44 13.98
C GLU A 89 -23.13 -2.65 13.35
N LEU A 90 -23.66 -3.18 12.24
CA LEU A 90 -23.02 -4.26 11.49
C LEU A 90 -21.65 -3.84 10.95
N ASP A 91 -21.53 -2.63 10.39
CA ASP A 91 -20.27 -2.09 9.91
C ASP A 91 -19.25 -1.92 11.05
N ARG A 92 -19.72 -1.49 12.23
CA ARG A 92 -18.88 -1.37 13.43
C ARG A 92 -18.32 -2.74 13.84
N VAL A 93 -19.19 -3.75 13.97
CA VAL A 93 -18.81 -5.12 14.35
C VAL A 93 -17.82 -5.72 13.35
N ASP A 94 -18.08 -5.53 12.06
CA ASP A 94 -17.22 -6.05 11.00
C ASP A 94 -15.84 -5.34 11.00
N ASN A 95 -15.79 -4.03 11.22
CA ASN A 95 -14.55 -3.27 11.31
C ASN A 95 -13.73 -3.65 12.56
N GLU A 96 -14.37 -3.85 13.70
CA GLU A 96 -13.71 -4.31 14.93
C GLU A 96 -13.11 -5.72 14.76
N ALA A 97 -13.85 -6.65 14.18
CA ALA A 97 -13.35 -7.99 13.90
C ALA A 97 -12.19 -7.97 12.90
N ALA A 98 -12.26 -7.12 11.86
CA ALA A 98 -11.18 -6.96 10.90
C ALA A 98 -9.92 -6.39 11.55
N ALA A 99 -10.06 -5.40 12.44
CA ALA A 99 -8.94 -4.83 13.19
C ALA A 99 -8.27 -5.87 14.09
N GLU A 100 -9.05 -6.69 14.79
CA GLU A 100 -8.55 -7.74 15.65
C GLU A 100 -7.85 -8.86 14.87
N HIS A 101 -8.43 -9.31 13.74
CA HIS A 101 -7.78 -10.25 12.84
C HIS A 101 -6.44 -9.74 12.34
N LEU A 102 -6.37 -8.47 11.93
CA LEU A 102 -5.13 -7.88 11.44
C LEU A 102 -4.10 -7.75 12.55
N ALA A 103 -4.51 -7.41 13.77
CA ALA A 103 -3.62 -7.35 14.93
C ALA A 103 -3.01 -8.73 15.28
N GLN A 104 -3.74 -9.82 15.06
CA GLN A 104 -3.25 -11.19 15.32
C GLN A 104 -2.53 -11.81 14.11
N SER A 105 -2.61 -11.20 12.94
CA SER A 105 -2.01 -11.69 11.69
C SER A 105 -0.47 -11.68 11.72
N TRP A 106 0.14 -12.36 10.76
CA TRP A 106 1.59 -12.30 10.55
C TRP A 106 2.08 -10.87 10.29
N LEU A 107 1.26 -10.06 9.61
CA LEU A 107 1.56 -8.65 9.37
C LEU A 107 1.60 -7.85 10.68
N GLY A 108 0.61 -8.05 11.57
CA GLY A 108 0.59 -7.42 12.89
C GLY A 108 1.76 -7.85 13.77
N ARG A 109 2.17 -9.12 13.69
CA ARG A 109 3.37 -9.64 14.39
C ARG A 109 4.65 -9.02 13.81
N ALA A 110 4.76 -8.91 12.49
CA ALA A 110 5.90 -8.25 11.85
C ALA A 110 5.99 -6.77 12.28
N GLY A 111 4.86 -6.05 12.33
CA GLY A 111 4.81 -4.68 12.83
C GLY A 111 5.37 -4.56 14.25
N ARG A 112 4.96 -5.43 15.17
CA ARG A 112 5.48 -5.45 16.56
C ARG A 112 6.96 -5.81 16.63
N THR A 113 7.45 -6.69 15.77
CA THR A 113 8.88 -7.07 15.75
C THR A 113 9.76 -5.90 15.30
N VAL A 114 9.26 -5.08 14.40
CA VAL A 114 9.99 -3.93 13.84
C VAL A 114 9.76 -2.65 14.65
N GLU A 115 8.72 -2.59 15.47
CA GLU A 115 8.38 -1.45 16.33
C GLU A 115 9.57 -0.85 17.10
N PRO A 116 10.48 -1.64 17.74
CA PRO A 116 11.62 -1.07 18.47
C PRO A 116 12.54 -0.21 17.61
N VAL A 117 12.61 -0.48 16.31
CA VAL A 117 13.44 0.28 15.36
C VAL A 117 12.81 1.64 15.05
N PHE A 118 11.48 1.70 15.06
CA PHE A 118 10.72 2.91 14.70
C PHE A 118 10.20 3.70 15.93
N THR A 119 10.31 3.12 17.13
CA THR A 119 9.96 3.82 18.39
C THR A 119 10.64 5.20 18.54
N PRO A 120 11.92 5.40 18.16
CA PRO A 120 12.54 6.71 18.22
C PRO A 120 11.88 7.78 17.33
N LEU A 121 11.15 7.33 16.27
CA LEU A 121 10.37 8.23 15.39
C LEU A 121 8.92 8.45 15.92
N GLY A 122 8.57 7.84 17.06
CA GLY A 122 7.21 7.92 17.62
C GLY A 122 6.20 6.99 16.94
N TRP A 123 6.66 6.01 16.14
CA TRP A 123 5.78 5.07 15.46
C TRP A 123 5.51 3.85 16.33
N ASP A 124 4.25 3.45 16.38
CA ASP A 124 3.81 2.22 17.01
C ASP A 124 3.82 1.03 16.02
N TRP A 125 3.50 -0.15 16.50
CA TRP A 125 3.42 -1.35 15.68
C TRP A 125 2.40 -1.23 14.53
N ARG A 126 1.34 -0.42 14.70
CA ARG A 126 0.27 -0.22 13.73
C ARG A 126 0.79 0.51 12.50
N VAL A 127 1.51 1.61 12.71
CA VAL A 127 2.16 2.34 11.61
C VAL A 127 3.23 1.50 10.96
N SER A 128 4.02 0.79 11.74
CA SER A 128 5.06 -0.13 11.22
C SER A 128 4.45 -1.22 10.34
N ALA A 129 3.34 -1.85 10.77
CA ALA A 129 2.61 -2.84 9.97
C ALA A 129 2.03 -2.22 8.68
N ALA A 130 1.46 -1.02 8.77
CA ALA A 130 0.90 -0.33 7.61
C ALA A 130 1.98 0.06 6.59
N VAL A 131 3.15 0.50 7.03
CA VAL A 131 4.29 0.82 6.16
C VAL A 131 4.81 -0.44 5.46
N ILE A 132 4.92 -1.56 6.18
CA ILE A 132 5.30 -2.86 5.58
C ILE A 132 4.27 -3.26 4.51
N ALA A 133 2.98 -3.15 4.81
CA ALA A 133 1.90 -3.45 3.88
C ALA A 133 1.89 -2.51 2.66
N GLY A 134 2.25 -1.25 2.87
CA GLY A 134 2.28 -0.22 1.83
C GLY A 134 3.47 -0.30 0.87
N PHE A 135 4.40 -1.25 1.09
CA PHE A 135 5.57 -1.39 0.22
C PHE A 135 5.23 -1.56 -1.28
N PRO A 136 4.20 -2.34 -1.68
CA PRO A 136 3.82 -2.45 -3.10
C PRO A 136 3.09 -1.20 -3.62
N ALA A 137 2.32 -0.51 -2.79
CA ALA A 137 1.56 0.67 -3.16
C ALA A 137 1.23 1.50 -1.91
N ARG A 138 1.57 2.77 -1.92
CA ARG A 138 1.40 3.67 -0.77
C ARG A 138 -0.06 3.81 -0.32
N GLU A 139 -1.02 3.65 -1.25
CA GLU A 139 -2.46 3.69 -0.97
C GLU A 139 -2.89 2.61 0.02
N VAL A 140 -2.16 1.49 0.06
CA VAL A 140 -2.40 0.38 1.00
C VAL A 140 -2.15 0.80 2.45
N VAL A 141 -1.23 1.74 2.70
CA VAL A 141 -0.95 2.26 4.06
C VAL A 141 -2.20 2.81 4.69
N VAL A 142 -2.93 3.67 3.97
CA VAL A 142 -4.16 4.30 4.46
C VAL A 142 -5.25 3.25 4.72
N GLY A 143 -5.42 2.29 3.81
CA GLY A 143 -6.39 1.21 3.98
C GLY A 143 -6.08 0.30 5.19
N VAL A 144 -4.81 -0.04 5.39
CA VAL A 144 -4.37 -0.86 6.54
C VAL A 144 -4.55 -0.10 7.85
N LEU A 145 -4.18 1.18 7.91
CA LEU A 145 -4.43 2.01 9.09
C LEU A 145 -5.92 2.14 9.38
N GLY A 146 -6.75 2.40 8.35
CA GLY A 146 -8.21 2.44 8.49
C GLY A 146 -8.78 1.14 9.07
N THR A 147 -8.27 -0.01 8.64
CA THR A 147 -8.66 -1.31 9.19
C THR A 147 -8.19 -1.50 10.63
N ILE A 148 -6.91 -1.20 10.94
CA ILE A 148 -6.36 -1.37 12.30
C ILE A 148 -7.10 -0.51 13.33
N TYR A 149 -7.51 0.72 12.93
CA TYR A 149 -8.25 1.63 13.81
C TYR A 149 -9.77 1.42 13.78
N ALA A 150 -10.23 0.35 13.13
CA ALA A 150 -11.64 -0.03 12.99
C ALA A 150 -12.53 1.08 12.37
N VAL A 151 -11.94 1.93 11.53
CA VAL A 151 -12.66 2.98 10.79
C VAL A 151 -13.21 2.44 9.46
N GLY A 152 -12.67 1.30 9.02
CA GLY A 152 -12.97 0.65 7.75
C GLY A 152 -11.85 0.86 6.72
N GLY A 153 -11.60 -0.18 5.92
CA GLY A 153 -10.53 -0.17 4.91
C GLY A 153 -10.76 0.82 3.75
N GLN A 154 -11.97 1.36 3.63
CA GLN A 154 -12.36 2.37 2.65
C GLN A 154 -12.72 3.72 3.30
N ALA A 155 -12.41 3.89 4.59
CA ALA A 155 -12.62 5.16 5.28
C ALA A 155 -11.85 6.28 4.58
N GLY A 156 -12.51 7.41 4.42
CA GLY A 156 -11.87 8.60 3.85
C GLY A 156 -10.72 9.09 4.74
N GLU A 157 -9.74 9.76 4.13
CA GLU A 157 -8.58 10.30 4.84
C GLU A 157 -8.97 11.19 6.03
N ALA A 158 -10.07 11.92 5.93
CA ALA A 158 -10.57 12.81 6.99
C ALA A 158 -10.99 12.03 8.26
N SER A 159 -11.72 10.92 8.12
CA SER A 159 -12.17 10.11 9.27
C SER A 159 -11.01 9.37 9.93
N LEU A 160 -10.01 8.95 9.14
CA LEU A 160 -8.79 8.35 9.66
C LEU A 160 -7.94 9.40 10.41
N ALA A 161 -7.79 10.61 9.85
CA ALA A 161 -7.05 11.69 10.49
C ALA A 161 -7.65 12.08 11.85
N GLU A 162 -8.97 12.19 11.94
CA GLU A 162 -9.68 12.47 13.20
C GLU A 162 -9.42 11.35 14.22
N ARG A 163 -9.46 10.08 13.79
CA ARG A 163 -9.20 8.95 14.67
C ARG A 163 -7.74 8.92 15.13
N LEU A 164 -6.78 9.17 14.25
CA LEU A 164 -5.36 9.23 14.59
C LEU A 164 -5.06 10.33 15.63
N GLN A 165 -5.72 11.50 15.52
CA GLN A 165 -5.56 12.59 16.50
C GLN A 165 -6.10 12.24 17.88
N SER A 166 -7.07 11.33 17.97
CA SER A 166 -7.65 10.88 19.25
C SER A 166 -6.83 9.80 19.96
N VAL A 167 -5.82 9.21 19.29
CA VAL A 167 -4.99 8.14 19.87
C VAL A 167 -3.92 8.71 20.77
N THR A 168 -3.90 8.24 22.02
CA THR A 168 -2.92 8.65 23.05
C THR A 168 -2.13 7.46 23.58
N TRP A 169 -0.87 7.70 23.96
CA TRP A 169 -0.08 6.74 24.73
C TRP A 169 -0.66 6.54 26.13
N PRO A 170 -0.29 5.45 26.84
CA PRO A 170 -0.71 5.25 28.22
C PRO A 170 -0.32 6.38 29.18
N ASP A 171 0.65 7.20 28.82
CA ASP A 171 1.10 8.39 29.55
C ASP A 171 0.31 9.68 29.20
N GLY A 172 -0.73 9.57 28.38
CA GLY A 172 -1.62 10.67 27.98
C GLY A 172 -1.08 11.57 26.86
N ARG A 173 0.11 11.30 26.33
CA ARG A 173 0.65 12.04 25.19
C ARG A 173 0.03 11.56 23.88
N PRO A 174 -0.27 12.46 22.92
CA PRO A 174 -0.76 12.03 21.61
C PRO A 174 0.29 11.17 20.91
N VAL A 175 -0.15 10.06 20.32
CA VAL A 175 0.73 9.18 19.53
C VAL A 175 1.20 9.89 18.27
N TYR A 176 0.31 10.66 17.65
CA TYR A 176 0.59 11.43 16.44
C TYR A 176 0.50 12.92 16.72
N SER A 177 1.60 13.64 16.53
CA SER A 177 1.61 15.10 16.60
C SER A 177 1.39 15.70 15.22
N LEU A 178 0.76 16.88 15.16
CA LEU A 178 0.43 17.61 13.92
C LEU A 178 1.55 17.72 12.86
N PRO A 179 2.85 17.70 13.17
CA PRO A 179 3.89 17.69 12.13
C PRO A 179 4.13 16.34 11.47
N MET A 180 3.42 15.26 11.86
CA MET A 180 3.55 13.91 11.29
C MET A 180 2.38 13.50 10.37
N VAL A 181 1.40 14.37 10.15
CA VAL A 181 0.22 14.09 9.31
C VAL A 181 0.27 14.89 8.02
#